data_bcb79ab89a4ab61d5bc3224464a29068
#
_entry.id   bcb79ab89a4ab61d5bc3224464a29068
#
_cell.length_a   1.000
_cell.length_b   1.000
_cell.length_c   1.000
_cell.angle_alpha   90.00
_cell.angle_beta   90.00
_cell.angle_gamma   90.00
#
_symmetry.space_group_name_H-M   'P 1'
#
loop_
_entity.id
_entity.type
_entity.pdbx_description
1 polymer ?
#
loop_
_entity_poly.entity_id
_entity_poly.type
_entity_poly.pdbx_seq_one_letter_code
_entity_poly.pdbx_strand_id
1 'polypeptide(L)'
;MEFELKQYQCDCCGCFTDVLNPDQRLPDGWKIIIPGSDKYKHLCPECAKKFVLESLYNLRKLCDAFNLMGGSLYSGICADEMNKIIRILNETFDIGVNYYQAVPGRVEFTNLKTLIEEYENKC
;
A
#
# COMPACT_ATOMS: atom_id res chain seq x y z
N MET A 1 -30.01 -3.52 -27.72
CA MET A 1 -28.75 -4.02 -27.12
C MET A 1 -28.62 -3.44 -25.72
N GLU A 2 -28.57 -4.31 -24.75
CA GLU A 2 -28.42 -3.89 -23.36
C GLU A 2 -26.93 -3.80 -23.01
N PHE A 3 -26.54 -2.70 -22.37
CA PHE A 3 -25.20 -2.54 -21.84
C PHE A 3 -25.22 -2.76 -20.34
N GLU A 4 -24.34 -3.61 -19.85
CA GLU A 4 -24.12 -3.70 -18.42
C GLU A 4 -23.28 -2.50 -17.98
N LEU A 5 -23.90 -1.63 -17.18
CA LEU A 5 -23.19 -0.54 -16.56
C LEU A 5 -22.54 -1.03 -15.28
N LYS A 6 -21.37 -0.55 -14.97
CA LYS A 6 -20.67 -0.92 -13.73
C LYS A 6 -20.32 0.33 -12.93
N GLN A 7 -20.28 0.15 -11.63
CA GLN A 7 -19.91 1.19 -10.68
C GLN A 7 -19.09 0.56 -9.57
N TYR A 8 -18.01 1.21 -9.20
CA TYR A 8 -17.15 0.75 -8.11
C TYR A 8 -17.38 1.58 -6.88
N GLN A 9 -17.29 0.93 -5.73
CA GLN A 9 -17.39 1.59 -4.44
C GLN A 9 -16.06 1.51 -3.72
N CYS A 10 -15.64 2.61 -3.10
CA CYS A 10 -14.48 2.62 -2.23
C CYS A 10 -14.78 1.81 -0.97
N ASP A 11 -13.96 0.79 -0.70
CA ASP A 11 -14.15 -0.07 0.47
C ASP A 11 -13.81 0.62 1.79
N CYS A 12 -13.14 1.77 1.73
CA CYS A 12 -12.76 2.53 2.92
C CYS A 12 -13.80 3.57 3.31
N CYS A 13 -14.14 4.50 2.41
CA CYS A 13 -15.04 5.60 2.70
C CYS A 13 -16.46 5.43 2.15
N GLY A 14 -16.68 4.42 1.30
CA GLY A 14 -18.00 4.13 0.74
C GLY A 14 -18.42 4.98 -0.45
N CYS A 15 -17.58 5.89 -0.94
CA CYS A 15 -17.92 6.68 -2.12
C CYS A 15 -17.93 5.82 -3.38
N PHE A 16 -18.66 6.27 -4.40
CA PHE A 16 -18.80 5.54 -5.66
C PHE A 16 -18.12 6.29 -6.80
N THR A 17 -17.69 5.52 -7.81
CA THR A 17 -17.33 6.10 -9.11
C THR A 17 -18.60 6.56 -9.81
N ASP A 18 -18.44 7.33 -10.88
CA ASP A 18 -19.51 7.51 -11.85
C ASP A 18 -19.85 6.16 -12.49
N VAL A 19 -21.05 6.05 -13.04
CA VAL A 19 -21.46 4.85 -13.75
C VAL A 19 -20.64 4.72 -15.02
N LEU A 20 -20.02 3.56 -15.20
CA LEU A 20 -19.09 3.28 -16.29
C LEU A 20 -19.67 2.27 -17.28
N ASN A 21 -19.39 2.44 -18.56
CA ASN A 21 -19.66 1.42 -19.56
C ASN A 21 -18.72 0.24 -19.37
N PRO A 22 -19.07 -0.98 -19.83
CA PRO A 22 -18.22 -2.17 -19.66
C PRO A 22 -16.79 -1.99 -20.18
N ASP A 23 -16.61 -1.14 -21.21
CA ASP A 23 -15.31 -0.91 -21.86
C ASP A 23 -14.47 0.15 -21.15
N GLN A 24 -15.05 0.91 -20.23
CA GLN A 24 -14.34 1.95 -19.52
C GLN A 24 -13.47 1.37 -18.41
N ARG A 25 -12.28 1.93 -18.26
CA ARG A 25 -11.36 1.58 -17.19
C ARG A 25 -11.75 2.28 -15.90
N LEU A 26 -11.22 1.79 -14.81
CA LEU A 26 -11.31 2.46 -13.51
C LEU A 26 -10.82 3.90 -13.63
N PRO A 27 -11.55 4.90 -13.08
CA PRO A 27 -11.13 6.29 -13.15
C PRO A 27 -9.74 6.53 -12.58
N ASP A 28 -9.05 7.58 -13.07
CA ASP A 28 -7.72 7.92 -12.61
C ASP A 28 -7.67 8.12 -11.09
N GLY A 29 -6.64 7.58 -10.48
CA GLY A 29 -6.42 7.67 -9.04
C GLY A 29 -7.12 6.59 -8.22
N TRP A 30 -8.14 5.92 -8.77
CA TRP A 30 -8.73 4.74 -8.14
C TRP A 30 -7.76 3.57 -8.25
N LYS A 31 -7.66 2.79 -7.19
CA LYS A 31 -6.75 1.64 -7.14
C LYS A 31 -7.46 0.36 -6.73
N ILE A 32 -7.06 -0.73 -7.35
CA ILE A 32 -7.43 -2.08 -6.93
C ILE A 32 -6.21 -2.67 -6.24
N ILE A 33 -6.37 -3.07 -4.99
CA ILE A 33 -5.24 -3.61 -4.21
C ILE A 33 -4.86 -4.99 -4.72
N ILE A 34 -3.61 -5.15 -5.15
CA ILE A 34 -3.04 -6.40 -5.63
C ILE A 34 -1.70 -6.64 -4.91
N PRO A 35 -1.45 -7.80 -4.34
CA PRO A 35 -2.37 -8.93 -4.10
C PRO A 35 -3.48 -8.53 -3.14
N GLY A 36 -4.66 -9.08 -3.30
CA GLY A 36 -5.83 -8.66 -2.56
C GLY A 36 -5.61 -8.56 -1.07
N SER A 37 -6.01 -7.40 -0.51
CA SER A 37 -6.17 -7.24 0.91
C SER A 37 -7.55 -7.76 1.29
N ASP A 38 -7.66 -8.44 2.43
CA ASP A 38 -8.95 -8.90 2.92
C ASP A 38 -9.88 -7.75 3.29
N LYS A 39 -9.31 -6.57 3.54
CA LYS A 39 -10.03 -5.37 3.96
C LYS A 39 -10.45 -4.48 2.80
N TYR A 40 -9.56 -4.22 1.85
CA TYR A 40 -9.75 -3.20 0.83
C TYR A 40 -9.43 -3.76 -0.54
N LYS A 41 -10.43 -3.82 -1.43
CA LYS A 41 -10.23 -4.20 -2.83
C LYS A 41 -10.15 -2.97 -3.73
N HIS A 42 -11.04 -2.00 -3.52
CA HIS A 42 -11.11 -0.78 -4.32
C HIS A 42 -10.95 0.42 -3.42
N LEU A 43 -10.10 1.36 -3.81
CA LEU A 43 -9.88 2.60 -3.07
C LEU A 43 -10.02 3.80 -4.01
N CYS A 44 -10.80 4.80 -3.56
CA CYS A 44 -10.86 6.09 -4.24
C CYS A 44 -9.52 6.83 -4.13
N PRO A 45 -9.29 7.88 -4.95
CA PRO A 45 -7.99 8.55 -4.94
C PRO A 45 -7.53 9.04 -3.57
N GLU A 46 -8.43 9.60 -2.77
CA GLU A 46 -8.08 10.10 -1.43
C GLU A 46 -7.76 9.00 -0.45
N CYS A 47 -8.57 7.94 -0.44
CA CYS A 47 -8.32 6.78 0.43
C CYS A 47 -7.07 6.02 -0.01
N ALA A 48 -6.78 5.99 -1.31
CA ALA A 48 -5.54 5.40 -1.83
C ALA A 48 -4.31 6.13 -1.29
N LYS A 49 -4.31 7.46 -1.27
CA LYS A 49 -3.22 8.26 -0.69
C LYS A 49 -3.03 7.98 0.80
N LYS A 50 -4.14 7.96 1.54
CA LYS A 50 -4.10 7.63 2.97
C LYS A 50 -3.58 6.23 3.22
N PHE A 51 -4.02 5.27 2.42
CA PHE A 51 -3.55 3.89 2.51
C PHE A 51 -2.03 3.80 2.32
N VAL A 52 -1.50 4.49 1.31
CA VAL A 52 -0.05 4.53 1.08
C VAL A 52 0.68 5.11 2.27
N LEU A 53 0.22 6.26 2.77
CA LEU A 53 0.87 6.92 3.91
C LEU A 53 0.86 6.06 5.17
N GLU A 54 -0.29 5.46 5.49
CA GLU A 54 -0.39 4.53 6.63
C GLU A 54 0.51 3.32 6.46
N SER A 55 0.60 2.79 5.23
CA SER A 55 1.48 1.66 4.92
C SER A 55 2.95 2.02 5.12
N LEU A 56 3.36 3.23 4.70
CA LEU A 56 4.71 3.71 4.91
C LEU A 56 5.05 3.88 6.39
N TYR A 57 4.11 4.39 7.19
CA TYR A 57 4.29 4.49 8.63
C TYR A 57 4.41 3.11 9.28
N ASN A 58 3.60 2.15 8.82
CA ASN A 58 3.68 0.77 9.31
C ASN A 58 5.01 0.12 8.97
N LEU A 59 5.54 0.36 7.77
CA LEU A 59 6.87 -0.11 7.39
C LEU A 59 7.94 0.43 8.32
N ARG A 60 7.88 1.71 8.66
CA ARG A 60 8.81 2.32 9.60
C ARG A 60 8.75 1.65 10.97
N LYS A 61 7.55 1.45 11.49
CA LYS A 61 7.35 0.79 12.78
C LYS A 61 7.86 -0.65 12.77
N LEU A 62 7.57 -1.39 11.70
CA LEU A 62 8.02 -2.78 11.56
C LEU A 62 9.53 -2.87 11.42
N CYS A 63 10.14 -1.93 10.70
CA CYS A 63 11.58 -1.85 10.56
C CYS A 63 12.26 -1.60 11.92
N ASP A 64 11.75 -0.65 12.68
CA ASP A 64 12.26 -0.36 14.03
C ASP A 64 12.09 -1.57 14.94
N ALA A 65 10.95 -2.23 14.93
CA ALA A 65 10.70 -3.43 15.72
C ALA A 65 11.65 -4.58 15.31
N PHE A 66 11.84 -4.78 14.01
CA PHE A 66 12.77 -5.80 13.51
C PHE A 66 14.19 -5.55 14.01
N ASN A 67 14.64 -4.31 13.92
CA ASN A 67 15.99 -3.93 14.35
C ASN A 67 16.19 -4.07 15.85
N LEU A 68 15.14 -3.81 16.65
CA LEU A 68 15.18 -3.99 18.09
C LEU A 68 15.24 -5.47 18.49
N MET A 69 14.55 -6.33 17.76
CA MET A 69 14.45 -7.77 18.07
C MET A 69 15.72 -8.55 17.73
N GLY A 70 16.50 -8.06 16.76
CA GLY A 70 17.85 -8.56 16.48
C GLY A 70 17.94 -10.07 16.20
N GLY A 71 17.04 -10.63 15.38
CA GLY A 71 17.08 -12.04 15.00
C GLY A 71 16.25 -12.97 15.89
N SER A 72 15.36 -12.43 16.73
CA SER A 72 14.41 -13.24 17.48
C SER A 72 13.36 -13.87 16.57
N LEU A 73 12.54 -14.79 17.11
CA LEU A 73 11.44 -15.40 16.36
C LEU A 73 10.46 -14.36 15.81
N TYR A 74 10.25 -13.27 16.52
CA TYR A 74 9.35 -12.19 16.08
C TYR A 74 9.89 -11.40 14.91
N SER A 75 11.19 -11.41 14.65
CA SER A 75 11.76 -10.72 13.50
C SER A 75 11.28 -11.30 12.17
N GLY A 76 11.04 -12.62 12.12
CA GLY A 76 10.46 -13.27 10.95
C GLY A 76 9.05 -12.78 10.64
N ILE A 77 8.23 -12.60 11.68
CA ILE A 77 6.86 -12.08 11.54
C ILE A 77 6.90 -10.63 11.03
N CYS A 78 7.78 -9.80 11.58
CA CYS A 78 7.96 -8.43 11.11
C CYS A 78 8.40 -8.38 9.65
N ALA A 79 9.35 -9.25 9.26
CA ALA A 79 9.81 -9.33 7.88
C ALA A 79 8.70 -9.74 6.92
N ASP A 80 7.85 -10.71 7.28
CA ASP A 80 6.72 -11.13 6.47
C ASP A 80 5.71 -10.00 6.28
N GLU A 81 5.39 -9.27 7.33
CA GLU A 81 4.48 -8.12 7.25
C GLU A 81 5.06 -6.99 6.40
N MET A 82 6.35 -6.69 6.56
CA MET A 82 7.02 -5.70 5.72
C MET A 82 6.97 -6.10 4.25
N ASN A 83 7.23 -7.37 3.93
CA ASN A 83 7.20 -7.85 2.56
C ASN A 83 5.82 -7.78 1.93
N LYS A 84 4.76 -8.06 2.68
CA LYS A 84 3.38 -7.88 2.20
C LYS A 84 3.08 -6.44 1.85
N ILE A 85 3.44 -5.51 2.72
CA ILE A 85 3.22 -4.08 2.51
C ILE A 85 4.02 -3.59 1.30
N ILE A 86 5.29 -3.95 1.22
CA ILE A 86 6.17 -3.58 0.10
C ILE A 86 5.59 -4.09 -1.21
N ARG A 87 5.11 -5.32 -1.24
CA ARG A 87 4.52 -5.91 -2.43
C ARG A 87 3.29 -5.14 -2.90
N ILE A 88 2.39 -4.80 -1.99
CA ILE A 88 1.21 -4.00 -2.31
C ILE A 88 1.60 -2.63 -2.85
N LEU A 89 2.54 -1.94 -2.20
CA LEU A 89 3.00 -0.62 -2.65
C LEU A 89 3.65 -0.68 -4.03
N ASN A 90 4.47 -1.69 -4.28
CA ASN A 90 5.16 -1.81 -5.57
C ASN A 90 4.23 -2.24 -6.70
N GLU A 91 3.37 -3.22 -6.47
CA GLU A 91 2.49 -3.77 -7.51
C GLU A 91 1.24 -2.93 -7.75
N THR A 92 0.63 -2.39 -6.70
CA THR A 92 -0.61 -1.62 -6.83
C THR A 92 -0.35 -0.15 -7.13
N PHE A 93 0.61 0.45 -6.45
CA PHE A 93 0.86 1.90 -6.50
C PHE A 93 2.09 2.28 -7.30
N ASP A 94 2.84 1.31 -7.80
CA ASP A 94 4.09 1.54 -8.54
C ASP A 94 5.07 2.43 -7.76
N ILE A 95 5.12 2.24 -6.46
CA ILE A 95 6.03 2.95 -5.57
C ILE A 95 7.25 2.06 -5.34
N GLY A 96 8.43 2.51 -5.74
CA GLY A 96 9.66 1.72 -5.59
C GLY A 96 10.18 1.76 -4.16
N VAL A 97 9.60 0.94 -3.27
CA VAL A 97 10.08 0.81 -1.89
C VAL A 97 11.10 -0.31 -1.83
N ASN A 98 12.30 0.01 -1.40
CA ASN A 98 13.38 -0.95 -1.29
C ASN A 98 14.05 -0.88 0.07
N TYR A 99 14.41 -2.05 0.59
CA TYR A 99 15.21 -2.14 1.81
C TYR A 99 16.42 -3.06 1.56
N TYR A 100 17.42 -2.93 2.40
CA TYR A 100 18.59 -3.78 2.37
C TYR A 100 19.01 -4.17 3.78
N GLN A 101 19.73 -5.27 3.87
CA GLN A 101 20.25 -5.74 5.15
C GLN A 101 21.64 -5.12 5.35
N ALA A 102 21.71 -4.10 6.21
CA ALA A 102 22.96 -3.38 6.46
C ALA A 102 23.98 -4.24 7.21
N VAL A 103 23.50 -4.98 8.21
CA VAL A 103 24.26 -5.99 8.96
C VAL A 103 23.30 -7.12 9.32
N PRO A 104 23.80 -8.31 9.70
CA PRO A 104 22.92 -9.40 10.13
C PRO A 104 21.95 -8.94 11.23
N GLY A 105 20.65 -9.18 11.04
CA GLY A 105 19.61 -8.80 11.98
C GLY A 105 19.16 -7.35 11.94
N ARG A 106 19.64 -6.58 10.96
CA ARG A 106 19.26 -5.17 10.82
C ARG A 106 18.96 -4.82 9.37
N VAL A 107 17.82 -4.16 9.14
CA VAL A 107 17.42 -3.69 7.81
C VAL A 107 17.29 -2.17 7.78
N GLU A 108 17.55 -1.59 6.63
CA GLU A 108 17.38 -0.15 6.39
C GLU A 108 16.69 0.07 5.04
N PHE A 109 15.83 1.08 4.99
CA PHE A 109 15.19 1.50 3.76
C PHE A 109 15.98 2.62 3.10
N THR A 110 16.10 2.56 1.77
CA THR A 110 16.84 3.57 1.01
C THR A 110 16.07 4.87 0.85
N ASN A 111 14.75 4.80 0.74
CA ASN A 111 13.90 5.93 0.34
C ASN A 111 12.64 6.11 1.19
N LEU A 112 12.50 5.40 2.30
CA LEU A 112 11.26 5.41 3.09
C LEU A 112 10.95 6.81 3.64
N LYS A 113 11.95 7.50 4.18
CA LYS A 113 11.78 8.86 4.73
C LYS A 113 11.31 9.84 3.66
N THR A 114 11.91 9.79 2.49
CA THR A 114 11.55 10.65 1.36
C THR A 114 10.11 10.38 0.90
N LEU A 115 9.72 9.12 0.80
CA LEU A 115 8.37 8.74 0.43
C LEU A 115 7.34 9.21 1.45
N ILE A 116 7.62 9.08 2.73
CA ILE A 116 6.73 9.57 3.80
C ILE A 116 6.53 11.08 3.65
N GLU A 117 7.60 11.83 3.48
CA GLU A 117 7.53 13.29 3.31
C GLU A 117 6.71 13.68 2.07
N GLU A 118 6.92 12.99 0.94
CA GLU A 118 6.16 13.24 -0.28
C GLU A 118 4.66 13.02 -0.08
N TYR A 119 4.27 11.91 0.54
CA TYR A 119 2.86 11.59 0.74
C TYR A 119 2.20 12.41 1.83
N GLU A 120 2.94 12.84 2.84
CA GLU A 120 2.43 13.80 3.83
C GLU A 120 2.06 15.13 3.17
N ASN A 121 2.84 15.57 2.19
CA ASN A 121 2.57 16.80 1.45
C ASN A 121 1.39 16.67 0.47
N LYS A 122 1.06 15.46 0.04
CA LYS A 122 -0.08 15.19 -0.86
C LYS A 122 -1.42 15.06 -0.12
N CYS A 123 -1.37 14.76 1.15
CA CYS A 123 -2.59 14.57 1.98
C CYS A 123 -3.00 15.86 2.72
#